data_64d0b28103af60d184cc12b35c8c5e52
#
_entry.id   64d0b28103af60d184cc12b35c8c5e52
#
_cell.length_a   1.000
_cell.length_b   1.000
_cell.length_c   1.000
_cell.angle_alpha   90.00
_cell.angle_beta   90.00
_cell.angle_gamma   90.00
#
_symmetry.space_group_name_H-M   'P 1'
#
loop_
_entity.id
_entity.type
_entity.pdbx_description
1 polymer ?
#
loop_
_entity_poly.entity_id
_entity_poly.type
_entity_poly.pdbx_seq_one_letter_code
_entity_poly.pdbx_strand_id
1 'polypeptide(L)'
;DFTYRAYNLAKKMHADFPQTSFRFVLGAGYDNHVHKLSDDEACKIKVVTDIKRVSDALSDADLAITSQGRTVYELAAMGVPAIVLAQNERETKHTFAQMHNGFLNLGMGNQVSDETLEKTFRFVVETPQIRAEMRNLMLSHDLRKGIERVKQLILADE
;
A
#
# COMPACT_ATOMS: atom_id res chain seq x y z
N ASP A 1 14.05 5.37 -4.68
CA ASP A 1 12.90 4.56 -5.04
C ASP A 1 12.59 3.56 -3.93
N PHE A 2 11.39 3.66 -3.37
CA PHE A 2 10.97 2.81 -2.24
C PHE A 2 10.62 1.41 -2.68
N THR A 3 10.26 1.20 -3.93
CA THR A 3 9.94 -0.12 -4.46
C THR A 3 11.13 -1.06 -4.34
N TYR A 4 12.34 -0.57 -4.67
CA TYR A 4 13.56 -1.36 -4.50
C TYR A 4 13.90 -1.64 -3.02
N ARG A 5 13.68 -0.68 -2.14
CA ARG A 5 13.85 -0.89 -0.69
C ARG A 5 12.86 -1.94 -0.16
N ALA A 6 11.59 -1.85 -0.58
CA ALA A 6 10.59 -2.83 -0.24
C ALA A 6 10.92 -4.23 -0.80
N TYR A 7 11.51 -4.30 -1.99
CA TYR A 7 11.96 -5.57 -2.58
C TYR A 7 13.08 -6.24 -1.77
N ASN A 8 14.06 -5.46 -1.34
CA ASN A 8 15.12 -5.98 -0.45
C ASN A 8 14.57 -6.37 0.92
N LEU A 9 13.62 -5.61 1.45
CA LEU A 9 12.92 -5.96 2.68
C LEU A 9 12.18 -7.29 2.52
N ALA A 10 11.44 -7.50 1.43
CA ALA A 10 10.70 -8.73 1.18
C ALA A 10 11.62 -9.96 1.17
N LYS A 11 12.78 -9.87 0.52
CA LYS A 11 13.80 -10.95 0.54
C LYS A 11 14.27 -11.27 1.95
N LYS A 12 14.55 -10.25 2.74
CA LYS A 12 14.97 -10.42 4.14
C LYS A 12 13.84 -11.03 4.98
N MET A 13 12.62 -10.54 4.82
CA MET A 13 11.48 -10.97 5.62
C MET A 13 11.00 -12.37 5.29
N HIS A 14 11.24 -12.87 4.07
CA HIS A 14 10.85 -14.23 3.71
C HIS A 14 11.49 -15.30 4.62
N ALA A 15 12.71 -15.07 5.11
CA ALA A 15 13.37 -15.99 6.04
C ALA A 15 12.59 -16.17 7.36
N ASP A 16 12.01 -15.10 7.87
CA ASP A 16 11.24 -15.08 9.12
C ASP A 16 9.75 -15.38 8.91
N PHE A 17 9.23 -15.08 7.73
CA PHE A 17 7.84 -15.27 7.34
C PHE A 17 7.70 -16.10 6.06
N PRO A 18 8.08 -17.41 6.09
CA PRO A 18 8.16 -18.23 4.87
C PRO A 18 6.80 -18.52 4.22
N GLN A 19 5.70 -18.26 4.91
CA GLN A 19 4.34 -18.40 4.35
C GLN A 19 3.88 -17.13 3.62
N THR A 20 4.59 -16.00 3.78
CA THR A 20 4.25 -14.74 3.11
C THR A 20 4.70 -14.78 1.65
N SER A 21 3.83 -14.36 0.75
CA SER A 21 4.16 -14.08 -0.64
C SER A 21 4.14 -12.57 -0.90
N PHE A 22 4.97 -12.12 -1.82
CA PHE A 22 5.11 -10.70 -2.12
C PHE A 22 4.80 -10.44 -3.59
N ARG A 23 3.97 -9.44 -3.86
CA ARG A 23 3.64 -8.98 -5.21
C ARG A 23 4.09 -7.54 -5.38
N PHE A 24 4.97 -7.31 -6.33
CA PHE A 24 5.45 -5.98 -6.71
C PHE A 24 4.74 -5.53 -7.97
N VAL A 25 3.99 -4.45 -7.86
CA VAL A 25 3.27 -3.83 -8.99
C VAL A 25 4.07 -2.64 -9.46
N LEU A 26 4.66 -2.73 -10.64
CA LEU A 26 5.45 -1.66 -11.23
C LEU A 26 4.58 -0.84 -12.17
N GLY A 27 4.44 0.45 -11.89
CA GLY A 27 3.78 1.39 -12.78
C GLY A 27 4.67 1.79 -13.97
N ALA A 28 4.08 2.44 -14.98
CA ALA A 28 4.76 2.89 -16.19
C ALA A 28 5.95 3.84 -15.93
N GLY A 29 5.98 4.51 -14.76
CA GLY A 29 7.08 5.40 -14.36
C GLY A 29 8.24 4.69 -13.64
N TYR A 30 8.19 3.38 -13.47
CA TYR A 30 9.28 2.65 -12.82
C TYR A 30 10.47 2.50 -13.76
N ASP A 31 11.65 2.97 -13.33
CA ASP A 31 12.87 2.89 -14.12
C ASP A 31 13.64 1.59 -13.83
N ASN A 32 13.44 0.60 -14.70
CA ASN A 32 14.15 -0.68 -14.65
C ASN A 32 15.66 -0.58 -14.95
N HIS A 33 16.15 0.56 -15.47
CA HIS A 33 17.59 0.75 -15.71
C HIS A 33 18.35 1.06 -14.44
N VAL A 34 17.68 1.67 -13.45
CA VAL A 34 18.30 1.98 -12.15
C VAL A 34 18.27 0.77 -11.23
N HIS A 35 17.12 0.11 -11.11
CA HIS A 35 16.95 -1.08 -10.27
C HIS A 35 16.04 -2.09 -10.95
N LYS A 36 16.62 -3.18 -11.43
CA LYS A 36 15.86 -4.26 -12.05
C LYS A 36 15.25 -5.17 -10.97
N LEU A 37 13.93 -5.19 -10.88
CA LEU A 37 13.19 -6.17 -10.10
C LEU A 37 12.80 -7.36 -10.99
N SER A 38 12.86 -8.55 -10.43
CA SER A 38 12.48 -9.79 -11.10
C SER A 38 11.76 -10.72 -10.12
N ASP A 39 11.02 -11.67 -10.67
CA ASP A 39 10.46 -12.77 -9.88
C ASP A 39 11.58 -13.49 -9.12
N ASP A 40 11.27 -13.92 -7.91
CA ASP A 40 12.13 -14.72 -7.05
C ASP A 40 11.28 -15.81 -6.39
N GLU A 41 11.29 -17.00 -6.98
CA GLU A 41 10.47 -18.12 -6.50
C GLU A 41 10.89 -18.58 -5.11
N ALA A 42 12.18 -18.53 -4.79
CA ALA A 42 12.70 -18.93 -3.48
C ALA A 42 12.16 -18.02 -2.37
N CYS A 43 11.98 -16.73 -2.65
CA CYS A 43 11.40 -15.77 -1.71
C CYS A 43 9.91 -15.51 -1.95
N LYS A 44 9.24 -16.29 -2.79
CA LYS A 44 7.82 -16.09 -3.18
C LYS A 44 7.52 -14.67 -3.64
N ILE A 45 8.42 -14.07 -4.41
CA ILE A 45 8.27 -12.74 -4.97
C ILE A 45 7.79 -12.84 -6.41
N LYS A 46 6.71 -12.13 -6.72
CA LYS A 46 6.17 -11.93 -8.06
C LYS A 46 6.23 -10.45 -8.43
N VAL A 47 6.78 -10.14 -9.59
CA VAL A 47 6.83 -8.79 -10.17
C VAL A 47 5.85 -8.72 -11.33
N VAL A 48 4.93 -7.78 -11.29
CA VAL A 48 3.93 -7.56 -12.33
C VAL A 48 4.01 -6.14 -12.86
N THR A 49 3.88 -6.00 -14.18
CA THR A 49 3.89 -4.72 -14.89
C THR A 49 2.59 -4.54 -15.68
N ASP A 50 2.29 -3.33 -16.07
CA ASP A 50 1.19 -3.01 -17.00
C ASP A 50 -0.19 -3.57 -16.59
N ILE A 51 -0.46 -3.63 -15.30
CA ILE A 51 -1.78 -4.06 -14.83
C ILE A 51 -2.84 -3.02 -15.19
N LYS A 52 -3.96 -3.47 -15.76
CA LYS A 52 -5.07 -2.61 -16.15
C LYS A 52 -5.87 -2.11 -14.93
N ARG A 53 -5.94 -2.90 -13.90
CA ARG A 53 -6.68 -2.59 -12.66
C ARG A 53 -5.81 -2.93 -11.45
N VAL A 54 -5.50 -1.93 -10.66
CA VAL A 54 -4.76 -2.12 -9.40
C VAL A 54 -5.57 -2.99 -8.42
N SER A 55 -6.90 -2.89 -8.45
CA SER A 55 -7.80 -3.71 -7.64
C SER A 55 -7.59 -5.22 -7.83
N ASP A 56 -7.24 -5.68 -9.03
CA ASP A 56 -7.01 -7.11 -9.28
C ASP A 56 -5.73 -7.59 -8.53
N ALA A 57 -4.74 -6.72 -8.39
CA ALA A 57 -3.53 -7.02 -7.62
C ALA A 57 -3.70 -6.88 -6.11
N LEU A 58 -4.74 -6.17 -5.66
CA LEU A 58 -5.03 -5.93 -4.25
C LEU A 58 -6.08 -6.88 -3.66
N SER A 59 -6.79 -7.64 -4.49
CA SER A 59 -7.97 -8.42 -4.08
C SER A 59 -7.68 -9.49 -3.03
N ASP A 60 -6.48 -10.02 -3.03
CA ASP A 60 -5.98 -11.08 -2.14
C ASP A 60 -4.84 -10.60 -1.21
N ALA A 61 -4.61 -9.29 -1.12
CA ALA A 61 -3.56 -8.73 -0.30
C ALA A 61 -4.00 -8.52 1.16
N ASP A 62 -3.20 -9.00 2.11
CA ASP A 62 -3.39 -8.78 3.54
C ASP A 62 -2.76 -7.46 4.03
N LEU A 63 -1.75 -6.96 3.32
CA LEU A 63 -1.01 -5.75 3.63
C LEU A 63 -0.41 -5.17 2.36
N ALA A 64 -0.43 -3.85 2.22
CA ALA A 64 0.27 -3.13 1.15
C ALA A 64 1.36 -2.21 1.71
N ILE A 65 2.43 -2.00 0.93
CA ILE A 65 3.36 -0.89 1.10
C ILE A 65 3.21 -0.01 -0.14
N THR A 66 2.91 1.26 0.04
CA THR A 66 2.59 2.15 -1.08
C THR A 66 3.08 3.57 -0.86
N SER A 67 3.09 4.37 -1.92
CA SER A 67 3.28 5.82 -1.81
C SER A 67 2.00 6.51 -1.31
N GLN A 68 2.14 7.77 -0.91
CA GLN A 68 1.01 8.60 -0.46
C GLN A 68 0.26 9.23 -1.64
N GLY A 69 0.07 8.44 -2.71
CA GLY A 69 -0.63 8.83 -3.92
C GLY A 69 -2.12 8.41 -3.91
N ARG A 70 -2.71 8.31 -5.12
CA ARG A 70 -4.14 7.97 -5.28
C ARG A 70 -4.49 6.53 -4.91
N THR A 71 -3.55 5.61 -4.97
CA THR A 71 -3.74 4.20 -4.60
C THR A 71 -4.24 4.03 -3.16
N VAL A 72 -4.00 5.00 -2.28
CA VAL A 72 -4.54 4.96 -0.90
C VAL A 72 -6.07 4.90 -0.87
N TYR A 73 -6.77 5.52 -1.82
CA TYR A 73 -8.23 5.44 -1.91
C TYR A 73 -8.72 4.08 -2.40
N GLU A 74 -7.98 3.43 -3.30
CA GLU A 74 -8.27 2.08 -3.76
C GLU A 74 -8.08 1.08 -2.63
N LEU A 75 -6.98 1.19 -1.87
CA LEU A 75 -6.72 0.39 -0.68
C LEU A 75 -7.83 0.55 0.38
N ALA A 76 -8.24 1.80 0.67
CA ALA A 76 -9.32 2.05 1.60
C ALA A 76 -10.67 1.50 1.11
N ALA A 77 -10.99 1.64 -0.18
CA ALA A 77 -12.21 1.08 -0.76
C ALA A 77 -12.26 -0.45 -0.67
N MET A 78 -11.11 -1.11 -0.67
CA MET A 78 -10.99 -2.57 -0.57
C MET A 78 -10.74 -3.05 0.86
N GLY A 79 -10.39 -2.14 1.76
CA GLY A 79 -10.04 -2.46 3.14
C GLY A 79 -8.72 -3.23 3.24
N VAL A 80 -7.73 -2.87 2.44
CA VAL A 80 -6.39 -3.47 2.48
C VAL A 80 -5.49 -2.59 3.34
N PRO A 81 -5.10 -3.03 4.55
CA PRO A 81 -4.20 -2.30 5.43
C PRO A 81 -2.93 -1.86 4.70
N ALA A 82 -2.41 -0.67 5.01
CA ALA A 82 -1.24 -0.20 4.29
C ALA A 82 -0.24 0.58 5.15
N ILE A 83 1.04 0.33 4.87
CA ILE A 83 2.16 1.18 5.28
C ILE A 83 2.42 2.18 4.14
N VAL A 84 2.44 3.45 4.46
CA VAL A 84 2.51 4.54 3.49
C VAL A 84 3.79 5.35 3.67
N LEU A 85 4.47 5.63 2.55
CA LEU A 85 5.69 6.45 2.51
C LEU A 85 5.56 7.47 1.38
N ALA A 86 5.55 8.75 1.68
CA ALA A 86 5.52 9.79 0.66
C ALA A 86 6.81 9.79 -0.19
N GLN A 87 6.69 9.83 -1.51
CA GLN A 87 7.84 9.88 -2.44
C GLN A 87 8.41 11.29 -2.58
N ASN A 88 7.58 12.30 -2.38
CA ASN A 88 7.95 13.71 -2.53
C ASN A 88 7.06 14.59 -1.66
N GLU A 89 7.42 15.87 -1.52
CA GLU A 89 6.70 16.84 -0.69
C GLU A 89 5.24 17.09 -1.16
N ARG A 90 4.94 16.90 -2.44
CA ARG A 90 3.57 17.03 -2.93
C ARG A 90 2.67 15.95 -2.34
N GLU A 91 3.18 14.72 -2.24
CA GLU A 91 2.42 13.61 -1.65
C GLU A 91 2.17 13.82 -0.15
N THR A 92 3.07 14.43 0.61
CA THR A 92 2.84 14.70 2.04
C THR A 92 1.64 15.61 2.31
N LYS A 93 1.18 16.36 1.30
CA LYS A 93 -0.01 17.21 1.39
C LYS A 93 -1.33 16.43 1.29
N HIS A 94 -1.28 15.15 0.91
CA HIS A 94 -2.46 14.29 0.86
C HIS A 94 -2.79 13.80 2.28
N THR A 95 -3.84 14.34 2.87
CA THR A 95 -4.17 14.13 4.30
C THR A 95 -4.97 12.87 4.58
N PHE A 96 -5.44 12.14 3.56
CA PHE A 96 -6.30 10.96 3.76
C PHE A 96 -5.56 9.77 4.36
N ALA A 97 -4.31 9.51 3.95
CA ALA A 97 -3.53 8.36 4.42
C ALA A 97 -2.96 8.60 5.82
N GLN A 98 -3.81 8.56 6.83
CA GLN A 98 -3.49 8.78 8.24
C GLN A 98 -4.02 7.62 9.10
N MET A 99 -3.51 7.49 10.33
CA MET A 99 -3.85 6.39 11.23
C MET A 99 -5.35 6.30 11.53
N HIS A 100 -6.03 7.42 11.71
CA HIS A 100 -7.48 7.45 11.96
C HIS A 100 -8.32 6.99 10.77
N ASN A 101 -7.72 6.88 9.58
CA ASN A 101 -8.32 6.31 8.37
C ASN A 101 -7.81 4.90 8.05
N GLY A 102 -7.05 4.28 8.96
CA GLY A 102 -6.56 2.92 8.81
C GLY A 102 -5.20 2.77 8.11
N PHE A 103 -4.37 3.82 8.04
CA PHE A 103 -3.06 3.77 7.43
C PHE A 103 -1.93 3.98 8.43
N LEU A 104 -0.84 3.24 8.31
CA LEU A 104 0.42 3.53 9.00
C LEU A 104 1.29 4.41 8.08
N ASN A 105 1.15 5.72 8.23
CA ASN A 105 1.91 6.69 7.47
C ASN A 105 3.23 6.99 8.17
N LEU A 106 4.34 6.65 7.51
CA LEU A 106 5.70 6.88 8.02
C LEU A 106 6.29 8.23 7.59
N GLY A 107 5.53 9.02 6.82
CA GLY A 107 5.98 10.32 6.33
C GLY A 107 6.86 10.22 5.09
N MET A 108 7.86 11.13 4.98
CA MET A 108 8.74 11.20 3.82
C MET A 108 9.69 10.00 3.77
N GLY A 109 9.58 9.19 2.75
CA GLY A 109 10.24 7.90 2.69
C GLY A 109 11.77 7.97 2.64
N ASN A 110 12.37 9.05 2.12
CA ASN A 110 13.83 9.26 2.17
C ASN A 110 14.35 9.60 3.58
N GLN A 111 13.45 9.91 4.52
CA GLN A 111 13.74 10.15 5.93
C GLN A 111 13.47 8.91 6.81
N VAL A 112 12.83 7.89 6.26
CA VAL A 112 12.54 6.63 6.95
C VAL A 112 13.69 5.66 6.75
N SER A 113 14.28 5.17 7.85
CA SER A 113 15.33 4.15 7.79
C SER A 113 14.76 2.78 7.37
N ASP A 114 15.61 1.91 6.81
CA ASP A 114 15.23 0.53 6.49
C ASP A 114 14.83 -0.24 7.75
N GLU A 115 15.48 0.04 8.88
CA GLU A 115 15.15 -0.54 10.18
C GLU A 115 13.74 -0.15 10.64
N THR A 116 13.34 1.11 10.46
CA THR A 116 11.99 1.57 10.80
C THR A 116 10.94 0.89 9.93
N LEU A 117 11.20 0.80 8.62
CA LEU A 117 10.30 0.12 7.68
C LEU A 117 10.16 -1.36 8.04
N GLU A 118 11.26 -2.03 8.34
CA GLU A 118 11.27 -3.44 8.78
C GLU A 118 10.47 -3.66 10.07
N LYS A 119 10.74 -2.86 11.10
CA LYS A 119 10.02 -2.96 12.38
C LYS A 119 8.51 -2.74 12.20
N THR A 120 8.15 -1.75 11.36
CA THR A 120 6.74 -1.49 11.07
C THR A 120 6.10 -2.64 10.31
N PHE A 121 6.79 -3.21 9.32
CA PHE A 121 6.30 -4.37 8.57
C PHE A 121 6.09 -5.56 9.51
N ARG A 122 7.08 -5.92 10.34
CA ARG A 122 6.97 -7.00 11.33
C ARG A 122 5.79 -6.80 12.26
N PHE A 123 5.68 -5.62 12.83
CA PHE A 123 4.58 -5.28 13.74
C PHE A 123 3.21 -5.54 13.11
N VAL A 124 3.00 -5.09 11.87
CA VAL A 124 1.72 -5.28 11.18
C VAL A 124 1.46 -6.73 10.81
N VAL A 125 2.50 -7.46 10.36
CA VAL A 125 2.38 -8.89 10.00
C VAL A 125 2.09 -9.74 11.23
N GLU A 126 2.77 -9.49 12.34
CA GLU A 126 2.66 -10.26 13.58
C GLU A 126 1.40 -9.92 14.40
N THR A 127 0.70 -8.82 14.06
CA THR A 127 -0.47 -8.34 14.81
C THR A 127 -1.73 -8.32 13.94
N PRO A 128 -2.41 -9.46 13.75
CA PRO A 128 -3.64 -9.55 12.96
C PRO A 128 -4.75 -8.60 13.42
N GLN A 129 -4.80 -8.30 14.71
CA GLN A 129 -5.78 -7.39 15.31
C GLN A 129 -5.64 -5.97 14.77
N ILE A 130 -4.40 -5.49 14.62
CA ILE A 130 -4.12 -4.17 14.03
C ILE A 130 -4.57 -4.15 12.56
N ARG A 131 -4.29 -5.19 11.79
CA ARG A 131 -4.76 -5.27 10.39
C ARG A 131 -6.29 -5.25 10.31
N ALA A 132 -6.98 -5.97 11.21
CA ALA A 132 -8.44 -5.97 11.27
C ALA A 132 -9.00 -4.58 11.61
N GLU A 133 -8.41 -3.87 12.56
CA GLU A 133 -8.80 -2.51 12.91
C GLU A 133 -8.55 -1.52 11.77
N MET A 134 -7.36 -1.55 11.15
CA MET A 134 -7.05 -0.75 9.96
C MET A 134 -8.08 -0.96 8.86
N ARG A 135 -8.43 -2.23 8.58
CA ARG A 135 -9.46 -2.59 7.60
C ARG A 135 -10.82 -2.00 7.95
N ASN A 136 -11.24 -2.10 9.20
CA ASN A 136 -12.53 -1.56 9.64
C ASN A 136 -12.59 -0.03 9.48
N LEU A 137 -11.53 0.68 9.86
CA LEU A 137 -11.42 2.12 9.67
C LEU A 137 -11.50 2.51 8.19
N MET A 138 -10.78 1.81 7.31
CA MET A 138 -10.82 2.04 5.87
C MET A 138 -12.23 1.85 5.29
N LEU A 139 -12.88 0.74 5.63
CA LEU A 139 -14.21 0.40 5.09
C LEU A 139 -15.31 1.32 5.64
N SER A 140 -15.13 1.92 6.81
CA SER A 140 -16.09 2.88 7.38
C SER A 140 -16.31 4.12 6.53
N HIS A 141 -15.37 4.46 5.64
CA HIS A 141 -15.52 5.58 4.69
C HIS A 141 -16.48 5.29 3.53
N ASP A 142 -16.83 4.03 3.30
CA ASP A 142 -17.75 3.59 2.23
C ASP A 142 -17.43 4.23 0.85
N LEU A 143 -16.15 4.23 0.48
CA LEU A 143 -15.67 4.91 -0.74
C LEU A 143 -16.26 4.33 -2.02
N ARG A 144 -16.72 3.07 -2.00
CA ARG A 144 -17.35 2.42 -3.16
C ARG A 144 -18.64 3.10 -3.61
N LYS A 145 -19.35 3.79 -2.70
CA LYS A 145 -20.58 4.53 -2.98
C LYS A 145 -20.34 6.03 -3.23
N GLY A 146 -19.10 6.43 -3.51
CA GLY A 146 -18.77 7.85 -3.73
C GLY A 146 -19.55 8.49 -4.87
N ILE A 147 -19.76 7.77 -5.96
CA ILE A 147 -20.52 8.27 -7.13
C ILE A 147 -21.97 8.54 -6.77
N GLU A 148 -22.64 7.64 -6.05
CA GLU A 148 -24.01 7.79 -5.59
C GLU A 148 -24.16 9.03 -4.69
N ARG A 149 -23.24 9.23 -3.76
CA ARG A 149 -23.24 10.40 -2.88
C ARG A 149 -23.08 11.71 -3.65
N VAL A 150 -22.18 11.76 -4.63
CA VAL A 150 -22.00 12.96 -5.50
C VAL A 150 -23.26 13.23 -6.30
N LYS A 151 -23.90 12.21 -6.88
CA LYS A 151 -25.18 12.39 -7.61
C LYS A 151 -26.27 12.93 -6.70
N GLN A 152 -26.40 12.41 -5.48
CA GLN A 152 -27.39 12.89 -4.51
C GLN A 152 -27.16 14.37 -4.13
N LEU A 153 -25.90 14.80 -3.94
CA LEU A 153 -25.57 16.19 -3.67
C LEU A 153 -25.96 17.11 -4.83
N ILE A 154 -25.66 16.73 -6.06
CA ILE A 154 -25.99 17.52 -7.25
C ILE A 154 -27.52 17.67 -7.41
N LEU A 155 -28.30 16.58 -7.17
CA LEU A 155 -29.74 16.58 -7.33
C LEU A 155 -30.50 17.24 -6.15
N ALA A 156 -29.85 17.40 -5.00
CA ALA A 156 -30.46 18.05 -3.84
C ALA A 156 -30.46 19.59 -3.94
N ASP A 157 -29.68 20.17 -4.85
CA ASP A 157 -29.59 21.61 -5.10
C ASP A 157 -30.55 22.06 -6.20
N GLU A 158 -31.41 21.18 -6.74
CA GLU A 158 -32.53 21.49 -7.65
C GLU A 158 -33.87 21.51 -6.88
#